data_1e338adaba6443eaf35ddf6deb346667
#
_entry.id   1e338adaba6443eaf35ddf6deb346667
#
_cell.length_a   1.000
_cell.length_b   1.000
_cell.length_c   1.000
_cell.angle_alpha   90.00
_cell.angle_beta   90.00
_cell.angle_gamma   90.00
#
_symmetry.space_group_name_H-M   'P 1'
#
loop_
_entity.id
_entity.type
_entity.pdbx_description
1 polymer ?
#
loop_
_entity_poly.entity_id
_entity_poly.type
_entity_poly.pdbx_seq_one_letter_code
_entity_poly.pdbx_strand_id
1 'polypeptide(L)'
;MLQSNHQFEHNLPLRKLSTEALGQLEKLGYSARSLRRYRTIWQHLIAFSQQEDLGDTFSENLAGRFIDAYRIRDGEIVDPKDGWRRHVDFGIKLLANFVSQGRLNRTRTDMQKVHIPPAMRKPLRDFEEYCRDRRHLRPTTLSERIREIAIFLGFLGSRNLNSLDQMQPADLTAFVVYRPSLKPKTVARIVSDVRSFVQFLTLRGTLQRDLSEVLPTIRVPRNATIPSVWDPDLVTRLLQVIDRSSPKGKRDYAILLLACRLGLRLGDIRTLMLDDLNWVPRPSNSRNQRPIRRYACR
;
A
#
# COMPACT_ATOMS: atom_id res chain seq x y z
N MET A 1 -47.81 -3.27 2.50
CA MET A 1 -47.17 -3.71 1.25
C MET A 1 -45.70 -3.97 1.55
N LEU A 2 -45.37 -5.24 1.77
CA LEU A 2 -44.00 -5.70 2.06
C LEU A 2 -43.26 -5.77 0.77
N GLN A 3 -42.22 -4.94 0.60
CA GLN A 3 -41.31 -5.04 -0.53
C GLN A 3 -40.41 -6.27 -0.32
N SER A 4 -40.56 -7.23 -1.22
CA SER A 4 -39.77 -8.45 -1.30
C SER A 4 -38.31 -8.08 -1.54
N ASN A 5 -37.45 -8.38 -0.56
CA ASN A 5 -36.02 -8.46 -0.74
C ASN A 5 -35.71 -9.58 -1.74
N HIS A 6 -35.50 -9.27 -3.00
CA HIS A 6 -34.89 -10.17 -3.93
C HIS A 6 -33.40 -10.36 -3.52
N GLN A 7 -33.15 -11.40 -2.74
CA GLN A 7 -31.83 -11.97 -2.58
C GLN A 7 -31.40 -12.48 -3.97
N PHE A 8 -30.44 -11.82 -4.58
CA PHE A 8 -29.73 -12.32 -5.76
C PHE A 8 -28.84 -13.47 -5.30
N GLU A 9 -29.38 -14.69 -5.19
CA GLU A 9 -28.58 -15.89 -5.06
C GLU A 9 -27.94 -16.20 -6.41
N HIS A 10 -26.70 -15.79 -6.59
CA HIS A 10 -25.88 -16.26 -7.70
C HIS A 10 -25.46 -17.71 -7.44
N ASN A 11 -26.34 -18.63 -7.75
CA ASN A 11 -26.05 -20.08 -7.68
C ASN A 11 -25.17 -20.54 -8.90
N LEU A 12 -24.09 -19.79 -9.12
CA LEU A 12 -23.16 -20.03 -10.22
C LEU A 12 -22.04 -20.98 -9.78
N PRO A 13 -21.59 -21.86 -10.68
CA PRO A 13 -20.37 -22.64 -10.46
C PRO A 13 -19.20 -21.74 -10.08
N LEU A 14 -18.38 -22.14 -9.11
CA LEU A 14 -17.27 -21.36 -8.57
C LEU A 14 -16.34 -20.81 -9.65
N ARG A 15 -16.08 -21.59 -10.71
CA ARG A 15 -15.25 -21.16 -11.86
C ARG A 15 -15.88 -19.99 -12.60
N LYS A 16 -17.19 -20.06 -12.85
CA LYS A 16 -17.92 -19.00 -13.56
C LYS A 16 -18.03 -17.76 -12.68
N LEU A 17 -18.37 -17.93 -11.40
CA LEU A 17 -18.44 -16.89 -10.41
C LEU A 17 -17.11 -16.10 -10.30
N SER A 18 -15.98 -16.82 -10.20
CA SER A 18 -14.65 -16.20 -10.11
C SER A 18 -14.28 -15.42 -11.39
N THR A 19 -14.67 -15.93 -12.56
CA THR A 19 -14.41 -15.26 -13.83
C THR A 19 -15.21 -13.98 -13.97
N GLU A 20 -16.49 -14.01 -13.62
CA GLU A 20 -17.36 -12.82 -13.64
C GLU A 20 -16.90 -11.76 -12.63
N ALA A 21 -16.53 -12.18 -11.42
CA ALA A 21 -15.99 -11.29 -10.40
C ALA A 21 -14.67 -10.63 -10.85
N LEU A 22 -13.76 -11.37 -11.49
CA LEU A 22 -12.51 -10.82 -12.06
C LEU A 22 -12.81 -9.79 -13.15
N GLY A 23 -13.76 -10.07 -14.05
CA GLY A 23 -14.17 -9.14 -15.10
C GLY A 23 -14.76 -7.84 -14.54
N GLN A 24 -15.53 -7.92 -13.44
CA GLN A 24 -16.01 -6.72 -12.75
C GLN A 24 -14.88 -5.93 -12.08
N LEU A 25 -13.93 -6.60 -11.42
CA LEU A 25 -12.77 -5.93 -10.83
C LEU A 25 -11.90 -5.23 -11.87
N GLU A 26 -11.76 -5.81 -13.05
CA GLU A 26 -11.05 -5.20 -14.17
C GLU A 26 -11.74 -3.92 -14.65
N LYS A 27 -13.07 -3.96 -14.86
CA LYS A 27 -13.90 -2.79 -15.19
C LYS A 27 -13.82 -1.69 -14.12
N LEU A 28 -13.67 -2.06 -12.85
CA LEU A 28 -13.46 -1.15 -11.73
C LEU A 28 -12.05 -0.58 -11.66
N GLY A 29 -11.15 -0.94 -12.58
CA GLY A 29 -9.79 -0.40 -12.67
C GLY A 29 -8.82 -0.96 -11.63
N TYR A 30 -8.99 -2.22 -11.21
CA TYR A 30 -8.00 -2.89 -10.37
C TYR A 30 -6.73 -3.19 -11.16
N SER A 31 -5.57 -3.07 -10.52
CA SER A 31 -4.29 -3.33 -11.18
C SER A 31 -4.15 -4.81 -11.58
N ALA A 32 -3.41 -5.09 -12.66
CA ALA A 32 -3.11 -6.45 -13.10
C ALA A 32 -2.50 -7.33 -11.99
N ARG A 33 -1.71 -6.71 -11.09
CA ARG A 33 -1.15 -7.39 -9.92
C ARG A 33 -2.23 -7.82 -8.92
N SER A 34 -3.22 -6.96 -8.67
CA SER A 34 -4.35 -7.27 -7.78
C SER A 34 -5.23 -8.37 -8.37
N LEU A 35 -5.57 -8.26 -9.67
CA LEU A 35 -6.35 -9.27 -10.39
C LEU A 35 -5.67 -10.64 -10.36
N ARG A 36 -4.35 -10.69 -10.59
CA ARG A 36 -3.57 -11.95 -10.50
C ARG A 36 -3.67 -12.56 -9.12
N ARG A 37 -3.57 -11.74 -8.05
CA ARG A 37 -3.69 -12.20 -6.66
C ARG A 37 -5.06 -12.80 -6.38
N TYR A 38 -6.15 -12.13 -6.74
CA TYR A 38 -7.51 -12.66 -6.53
C TYR A 38 -7.74 -13.92 -7.34
N ARG A 39 -7.26 -13.96 -8.58
CA ARG A 39 -7.31 -15.19 -9.41
C ARG A 39 -6.65 -16.36 -8.69
N THR A 40 -5.45 -16.18 -8.13
CA THR A 40 -4.75 -17.23 -7.39
C THR A 40 -5.54 -17.68 -6.16
N ILE A 41 -6.06 -16.74 -5.35
CA ILE A 41 -6.86 -17.06 -4.16
C ILE A 41 -8.10 -17.89 -4.55
N TRP A 42 -8.84 -17.47 -5.56
CA TRP A 42 -10.06 -18.16 -6.00
C TRP A 42 -9.78 -19.48 -6.69
N GLN A 43 -8.66 -19.63 -7.37
CA GLN A 43 -8.19 -20.94 -7.87
C GLN A 43 -7.92 -21.91 -6.71
N HIS A 44 -7.29 -21.44 -5.64
CA HIS A 44 -7.08 -22.27 -4.44
C HIS A 44 -8.41 -22.61 -3.75
N LEU A 45 -9.37 -21.69 -3.70
CA LEU A 45 -10.71 -21.97 -3.17
C LEU A 45 -11.43 -23.06 -3.98
N ILE A 46 -11.35 -23.00 -5.32
CA ILE A 46 -11.94 -24.03 -6.21
C ILE A 46 -11.28 -25.39 -6.00
N ALA A 47 -9.95 -25.42 -5.94
CA ALA A 47 -9.22 -26.67 -5.68
C ALA A 47 -9.56 -27.26 -4.30
N PHE A 48 -9.65 -26.42 -3.27
CA PHE A 48 -10.03 -26.82 -1.93
C PHE A 48 -11.46 -27.38 -1.88
N SER A 49 -12.41 -26.73 -2.57
CA SER A 49 -13.80 -27.20 -2.67
C SER A 49 -13.88 -28.60 -3.31
N GLN A 50 -13.10 -28.84 -4.35
CA GLN A 50 -13.02 -30.15 -5.02
C GLN A 50 -12.36 -31.22 -4.15
N GLN A 51 -11.31 -30.86 -3.41
CA GLN A 51 -10.57 -31.75 -2.53
C GLN A 51 -11.40 -32.20 -1.31
N GLU A 52 -12.20 -31.29 -0.76
CA GLU A 52 -13.03 -31.50 0.42
C GLU A 52 -14.48 -31.92 0.10
N ASP A 53 -14.80 -32.12 -1.19
CA ASP A 53 -16.14 -32.47 -1.71
C ASP A 53 -17.27 -31.54 -1.19
N LEU A 54 -17.00 -30.21 -1.18
CA LEU A 54 -17.92 -29.20 -0.67
C LEU A 54 -18.87 -28.60 -1.75
N GLY A 55 -18.92 -29.22 -2.92
CA GLY A 55 -19.72 -28.78 -4.06
C GLY A 55 -19.05 -27.67 -4.91
N ASP A 56 -19.69 -27.29 -6.01
CA ASP A 56 -19.15 -26.31 -6.98
C ASP A 56 -19.79 -24.92 -6.86
N THR A 57 -20.45 -24.61 -5.75
CA THR A 57 -21.08 -23.32 -5.51
C THR A 57 -20.50 -22.64 -4.28
N PHE A 58 -20.50 -21.31 -4.28
CA PHE A 58 -20.01 -20.54 -3.14
C PHE A 58 -21.00 -20.62 -1.97
N SER A 59 -20.51 -21.02 -0.79
CA SER A 59 -21.26 -21.03 0.45
C SER A 59 -20.44 -20.43 1.60
N GLU A 60 -21.12 -19.94 2.65
CA GLU A 60 -20.45 -19.45 3.85
C GLU A 60 -19.64 -20.56 4.56
N ASN A 61 -20.15 -21.81 4.51
CA ASN A 61 -19.44 -22.98 5.04
C ASN A 61 -18.12 -23.22 4.29
N LEU A 62 -18.15 -23.22 2.95
CA LEU A 62 -16.95 -23.34 2.13
C LEU A 62 -15.95 -22.21 2.43
N ALA A 63 -16.44 -20.97 2.51
CA ALA A 63 -15.61 -19.80 2.80
C ALA A 63 -14.94 -19.90 4.18
N GLY A 64 -15.69 -20.30 5.21
CA GLY A 64 -15.20 -20.48 6.57
C GLY A 64 -14.13 -21.57 6.65
N ARG A 65 -14.41 -22.78 6.13
CA ARG A 65 -13.45 -23.90 6.12
C ARG A 65 -12.18 -23.58 5.35
N PHE A 66 -12.30 -22.90 4.21
CA PHE A 66 -11.15 -22.47 3.43
C PHE A 66 -10.27 -21.47 4.19
N ILE A 67 -10.88 -20.45 4.83
CA ILE A 67 -10.15 -19.48 5.65
C ILE A 67 -9.46 -20.19 6.83
N ASP A 68 -10.12 -21.12 7.47
CA ASP A 68 -9.56 -21.87 8.62
C ASP A 68 -8.41 -22.78 8.19
N ALA A 69 -8.52 -23.44 7.04
CA ALA A 69 -7.41 -24.23 6.48
C ALA A 69 -6.18 -23.36 6.19
N TYR A 70 -6.37 -22.11 5.75
CA TYR A 70 -5.27 -21.16 5.54
C TYR A 70 -4.71 -20.51 6.81
N ARG A 71 -5.36 -20.72 7.95
CA ARG A 71 -4.84 -20.27 9.26
C ARG A 71 -3.77 -21.22 9.82
N ILE A 72 -3.73 -22.43 9.31
CA ILE A 72 -2.78 -23.46 9.74
C ILE A 72 -1.80 -23.71 8.59
N ARG A 73 -0.51 -23.51 8.85
CA ARG A 73 0.57 -23.82 7.90
C ARG A 73 1.61 -24.64 8.63
N ASP A 74 1.94 -25.80 8.09
CA ASP A 74 2.91 -26.75 8.68
C ASP A 74 2.58 -27.12 10.13
N GLY A 75 1.28 -27.16 10.50
CA GLY A 75 0.79 -27.45 11.84
C GLY A 75 0.82 -26.29 12.83
N GLU A 76 1.31 -25.11 12.42
CA GLU A 76 1.34 -23.91 13.25
C GLU A 76 0.30 -22.87 12.80
N ILE A 77 -0.22 -22.10 13.77
CA ILE A 77 -1.15 -21.01 13.50
C ILE A 77 -0.38 -19.83 12.88
N VAL A 78 -0.70 -19.49 11.63
CA VAL A 78 -0.11 -18.35 10.93
C VAL A 78 -0.45 -17.05 11.65
N ASP A 79 0.56 -16.18 11.86
CA ASP A 79 0.38 -14.86 12.47
C ASP A 79 -0.79 -14.08 11.78
N PRO A 80 -1.76 -13.55 12.55
CA PRO A 80 -2.83 -12.68 12.03
C PRO A 80 -2.33 -11.48 11.23
N LYS A 81 -1.08 -11.07 11.43
CA LYS A 81 -0.43 -9.97 10.71
C LYS A 81 0.18 -10.39 9.38
N ASP A 82 0.20 -11.71 9.07
CA ASP A 82 0.69 -12.18 7.78
C ASP A 82 -0.05 -11.52 6.62
N GLY A 83 0.71 -10.97 5.69
CA GLY A 83 0.16 -10.22 4.55
C GLY A 83 -0.67 -11.09 3.62
N TRP A 84 -0.27 -12.37 3.42
CA TRP A 84 -0.99 -13.30 2.56
C TRP A 84 -2.31 -13.72 3.17
N ARG A 85 -2.34 -14.04 4.46
CA ARG A 85 -3.56 -14.36 5.20
C ARG A 85 -4.60 -13.24 5.07
N ARG A 86 -4.20 -11.97 5.28
CA ARG A 86 -5.11 -10.83 5.10
C ARG A 86 -5.62 -10.69 3.68
N HIS A 87 -4.83 -11.09 2.68
CA HIS A 87 -5.28 -11.08 1.30
C HIS A 87 -6.27 -12.20 1.00
N VAL A 88 -6.10 -13.38 1.59
CA VAL A 88 -7.05 -14.49 1.49
C VAL A 88 -8.39 -14.08 2.11
N ASP A 89 -8.39 -13.61 3.36
CA ASP A 89 -9.60 -13.14 4.05
C ASP A 89 -10.34 -12.06 3.23
N PHE A 90 -9.60 -11.09 2.69
CA PHE A 90 -10.18 -10.04 1.88
C PHE A 90 -10.71 -10.56 0.54
N GLY A 91 -9.98 -11.45 -0.13
CA GLY A 91 -10.38 -12.05 -1.40
C GLY A 91 -11.66 -12.89 -1.28
N ILE A 92 -11.81 -13.64 -0.18
CA ILE A 92 -13.03 -14.42 0.10
C ILE A 92 -14.21 -13.50 0.43
N LYS A 93 -14.01 -12.47 1.27
CA LYS A 93 -15.05 -11.45 1.55
C LYS A 93 -15.52 -10.72 0.29
N LEU A 94 -14.59 -10.46 -0.64
CA LEU A 94 -14.91 -9.81 -1.90
C LEU A 94 -15.81 -10.71 -2.76
N LEU A 95 -15.53 -12.02 -2.81
CA LEU A 95 -16.36 -12.99 -3.52
C LEU A 95 -17.73 -13.17 -2.85
N ALA A 96 -17.77 -13.24 -1.53
CA ALA A 96 -19.02 -13.28 -0.76
C ALA A 96 -19.91 -12.06 -1.04
N ASN A 97 -19.34 -10.86 -1.07
CA ASN A 97 -20.07 -9.63 -1.42
C ASN A 97 -20.57 -9.67 -2.86
N PHE A 98 -19.83 -10.28 -3.79
CA PHE A 98 -20.28 -10.45 -5.16
C PHE A 98 -21.50 -11.38 -5.24
N VAL A 99 -21.48 -12.49 -4.51
CA VAL A 99 -22.61 -13.43 -4.43
C VAL A 99 -23.85 -12.77 -3.84
N SER A 100 -23.70 -12.00 -2.74
CA SER A 100 -24.83 -11.38 -2.04
C SER A 100 -25.41 -10.16 -2.76
N GLN A 101 -24.61 -9.40 -3.48
CA GLN A 101 -25.02 -8.11 -4.07
C GLN A 101 -25.12 -8.11 -5.60
N GLY A 102 -24.67 -9.19 -6.27
CA GLY A 102 -24.59 -9.29 -7.74
C GLY A 102 -23.60 -8.30 -8.39
N ARG A 103 -22.94 -7.46 -7.60
CA ARG A 103 -21.99 -6.45 -8.07
C ARG A 103 -20.88 -6.22 -7.06
N LEU A 104 -19.69 -5.94 -7.58
CA LEU A 104 -18.57 -5.47 -6.77
C LEU A 104 -18.53 -3.95 -6.80
N ASN A 105 -18.50 -3.37 -5.64
CA ASN A 105 -18.16 -1.97 -5.51
C ASN A 105 -16.63 -1.89 -5.37
N ARG A 106 -16.02 -0.85 -5.94
CA ARG A 106 -14.61 -0.59 -5.64
C ARG A 106 -14.53 -0.26 -4.15
N THR A 107 -14.24 -1.26 -3.32
CA THR A 107 -13.78 -1.03 -1.97
C THR A 107 -12.38 -0.40 -2.06
N ARG A 108 -12.32 0.88 -2.41
CA ARG A 108 -11.36 1.70 -1.73
C ARG A 108 -11.70 1.46 -0.27
N THR A 109 -10.78 0.81 0.48
CA THR A 109 -10.80 0.79 1.95
C THR A 109 -11.48 2.07 2.37
N ASP A 110 -12.60 2.00 3.10
CA ASP A 110 -13.40 3.16 3.48
C ASP A 110 -12.49 4.31 3.93
N MET A 111 -11.94 5.00 2.99
CA MET A 111 -11.80 6.42 3.09
C MET A 111 -13.27 6.83 3.06
N GLN A 112 -13.92 6.91 4.23
CA GLN A 112 -15.07 7.73 4.42
C GLN A 112 -14.92 8.85 3.42
N LYS A 113 -15.84 8.94 2.45
CA LYS A 113 -15.73 9.96 1.39
C LYS A 113 -15.48 11.26 2.13
N VAL A 114 -14.20 11.65 2.25
CA VAL A 114 -13.83 12.80 3.05
C VAL A 114 -14.59 13.94 2.42
N HIS A 115 -15.60 14.43 3.13
CA HIS A 115 -16.42 15.51 2.63
C HIS A 115 -15.60 16.78 2.67
N ILE A 116 -15.04 17.14 1.51
CA ILE A 116 -14.27 18.37 1.35
C ILE A 116 -15.27 19.47 0.95
N PRO A 117 -15.34 20.60 1.69
CA PRO A 117 -16.16 21.73 1.33
C PRO A 117 -15.85 22.18 -0.11
N PRO A 118 -16.88 22.56 -0.90
CA PRO A 118 -16.69 22.88 -2.32
C PRO A 118 -15.62 23.93 -2.59
N ALA A 119 -15.55 25.00 -1.76
CA ALA A 119 -14.57 26.07 -1.87
C ALA A 119 -13.11 25.60 -1.65
N MET A 120 -12.90 24.50 -0.91
CA MET A 120 -11.57 23.96 -0.62
C MET A 120 -11.06 22.99 -1.69
N ARG A 121 -11.93 22.56 -2.63
CA ARG A 121 -11.55 21.58 -3.67
C ARG A 121 -10.59 22.18 -4.71
N LYS A 122 -10.78 23.45 -5.08
CA LYS A 122 -9.88 24.12 -6.02
C LYS A 122 -8.48 24.31 -5.43
N PRO A 123 -8.30 24.86 -4.21
CA PRO A 123 -6.99 24.94 -3.57
C PRO A 123 -6.26 23.59 -3.47
N LEU A 124 -6.99 22.49 -3.23
CA LEU A 124 -6.39 21.15 -3.20
C LEU A 124 -5.83 20.73 -4.57
N ARG A 125 -6.57 20.97 -5.65
CA ARG A 125 -6.11 20.69 -7.02
C ARG A 125 -4.92 21.55 -7.41
N ASP A 126 -4.98 22.85 -7.13
CA ASP A 126 -3.89 23.80 -7.40
C ASP A 126 -2.60 23.36 -6.66
N PHE A 127 -2.74 22.86 -5.42
CA PHE A 127 -1.62 22.32 -4.66
C PHE A 127 -1.07 21.01 -5.25
N GLU A 128 -1.94 20.12 -5.75
CA GLU A 128 -1.53 18.91 -6.45
C GLU A 128 -0.70 19.24 -7.69
N GLU A 129 -1.16 20.17 -8.51
CA GLU A 129 -0.45 20.66 -9.70
C GLU A 129 0.90 21.29 -9.31
N TYR A 130 0.92 22.14 -8.29
CA TYR A 130 2.15 22.72 -7.76
C TYR A 130 3.16 21.66 -7.31
N CYS A 131 2.70 20.65 -6.59
CA CYS A 131 3.56 19.55 -6.14
C CYS A 131 4.09 18.69 -7.30
N ARG A 132 3.27 18.50 -8.34
CA ARG A 132 3.66 17.72 -9.53
C ARG A 132 4.65 18.50 -10.39
N ASP A 133 4.30 19.74 -10.74
CA ASP A 133 4.96 20.48 -11.81
C ASP A 133 6.14 21.33 -11.32
N ARG A 134 6.07 21.84 -10.08
CA ARG A 134 7.12 22.70 -9.51
C ARG A 134 8.05 21.94 -8.54
N ARG A 135 7.51 20.98 -7.79
CA ARG A 135 8.31 20.20 -6.83
C ARG A 135 8.73 18.85 -7.35
N HIS A 136 8.27 18.44 -8.53
CA HIS A 136 8.61 17.18 -9.20
C HIS A 136 8.49 15.95 -8.29
N LEU A 137 7.42 15.91 -7.46
CA LEU A 137 7.23 14.80 -6.55
C LEU A 137 6.91 13.51 -7.31
N ARG A 138 7.48 12.40 -6.84
CA ARG A 138 7.14 11.08 -7.38
C ARG A 138 5.64 10.79 -7.19
N PRO A 139 4.97 10.09 -8.13
CA PRO A 139 3.52 9.85 -8.10
C PRO A 139 3.02 9.24 -6.78
N THR A 140 3.79 8.32 -6.18
CA THR A 140 3.45 7.71 -4.88
C THR A 140 3.46 8.72 -3.74
N THR A 141 4.50 9.56 -3.67
CA THR A 141 4.62 10.63 -2.66
C THR A 141 3.53 11.68 -2.84
N LEU A 142 3.24 12.05 -4.10
CA LEU A 142 2.17 13.00 -4.42
C LEU A 142 0.81 12.47 -3.94
N SER A 143 0.46 11.24 -4.33
CA SER A 143 -0.84 10.65 -3.95
C SER A 143 -1.02 10.50 -2.43
N GLU A 144 0.05 10.16 -1.70
CA GLU A 144 0.01 10.11 -0.23
C GLU A 144 -0.18 11.50 0.38
N ARG A 145 0.55 12.51 -0.10
CA ARG A 145 0.42 13.89 0.36
C ARG A 145 -0.97 14.44 0.12
N ILE A 146 -1.49 14.33 -1.10
CA ILE A 146 -2.84 14.82 -1.45
C ILE A 146 -3.92 14.12 -0.62
N ARG A 147 -3.76 12.82 -0.35
CA ARG A 147 -4.67 12.10 0.53
C ARG A 147 -4.69 12.69 1.96
N GLU A 148 -3.53 12.99 2.53
CA GLU A 148 -3.46 13.57 3.88
C GLU A 148 -4.04 14.98 3.92
N ILE A 149 -3.79 15.79 2.89
CA ILE A 149 -4.41 17.13 2.81
C ILE A 149 -5.93 17.03 2.62
N ALA A 150 -6.42 16.05 1.83
CA ALA A 150 -7.86 15.82 1.72
C ALA A 150 -8.50 15.49 3.08
N ILE A 151 -7.83 14.67 3.91
CA ILE A 151 -8.28 14.37 5.28
C ILE A 151 -8.28 15.64 6.15
N PHE A 152 -7.23 16.47 6.04
CA PHE A 152 -7.16 17.74 6.74
C PHE A 152 -8.31 18.68 6.36
N LEU A 153 -8.59 18.84 5.08
CA LEU A 153 -9.69 19.67 4.59
C LEU A 153 -11.07 19.15 5.02
N GLY A 154 -11.25 17.83 5.03
CA GLY A 154 -12.46 17.21 5.57
C GLY A 154 -12.62 17.44 7.07
N PHE A 155 -11.54 17.41 7.83
CA PHE A 155 -11.53 17.76 9.25
C PHE A 155 -11.95 19.23 9.45
N LEU A 156 -11.42 20.17 8.67
CA LEU A 156 -11.85 21.56 8.73
C LEU A 156 -13.33 21.72 8.41
N GLY A 157 -13.81 21.01 7.38
CA GLY A 157 -15.23 20.98 7.03
C GLY A 157 -16.14 20.45 8.14
N SER A 158 -15.69 19.41 8.88
CA SER A 158 -16.43 18.89 10.05
C SER A 158 -16.51 19.87 11.22
N ARG A 159 -15.65 20.88 11.25
CA ARG A 159 -15.66 21.99 12.21
C ARG A 159 -16.39 23.23 11.67
N ASN A 160 -17.20 23.06 10.62
CA ASN A 160 -17.95 24.13 9.94
C ASN A 160 -17.07 25.20 9.27
N LEU A 161 -15.79 24.94 9.03
CA LEU A 161 -14.99 25.79 8.17
C LEU A 161 -15.34 25.50 6.71
N ASN A 162 -15.88 26.50 6.03
CA ASN A 162 -16.27 26.38 4.63
C ASN A 162 -15.24 27.00 3.68
N SER A 163 -14.33 27.84 4.19
CA SER A 163 -13.30 28.54 3.39
C SER A 163 -11.97 28.58 4.13
N LEU A 164 -10.86 28.56 3.38
CA LEU A 164 -9.50 28.47 3.95
C LEU A 164 -8.98 29.79 4.50
N ASP A 165 -9.52 30.93 4.05
CA ASP A 165 -9.19 32.27 4.56
C ASP A 165 -9.60 32.46 6.04
N GLN A 166 -10.59 31.67 6.49
CA GLN A 166 -11.07 31.69 7.88
C GLN A 166 -10.28 30.80 8.82
N MET A 167 -9.27 30.05 8.30
CA MET A 167 -8.49 29.11 9.08
C MET A 167 -7.68 29.82 10.17
N GLN A 168 -7.80 29.31 11.39
CA GLN A 168 -7.11 29.82 12.57
C GLN A 168 -5.97 28.90 13.03
N PRO A 169 -4.98 29.42 13.76
CA PRO A 169 -3.92 28.60 14.38
C PRO A 169 -4.46 27.41 15.19
N ALA A 170 -5.58 27.60 15.88
CA ALA A 170 -6.22 26.56 16.68
C ALA A 170 -6.70 25.36 15.84
N ASP A 171 -7.08 25.57 14.57
CA ASP A 171 -7.53 24.49 13.70
C ASP A 171 -6.38 23.56 13.32
N LEU A 172 -5.19 24.12 13.09
CA LEU A 172 -3.98 23.34 12.81
C LEU A 172 -3.58 22.50 14.00
N THR A 173 -3.58 23.07 15.20
CA THR A 173 -3.27 22.36 16.43
C THR A 173 -4.29 21.25 16.71
N ALA A 174 -5.59 21.57 16.57
CA ALA A 174 -6.67 20.59 16.75
C ALA A 174 -6.55 19.40 15.79
N PHE A 175 -6.14 19.63 14.53
CA PHE A 175 -5.93 18.54 13.58
C PHE A 175 -4.80 17.60 14.00
N VAL A 176 -3.71 18.13 14.54
CA VAL A 176 -2.58 17.31 15.03
C VAL A 176 -3.05 16.42 16.19
N VAL A 177 -3.84 16.96 17.12
CA VAL A 177 -4.39 16.23 18.27
C VAL A 177 -5.47 15.22 17.85
N TYR A 178 -6.21 15.48 16.79
CA TYR A 178 -7.25 14.59 16.28
C TYR A 178 -6.76 13.18 15.87
N ARG A 179 -5.45 12.97 15.74
CA ARG A 179 -4.82 11.71 15.26
C ARG A 179 -3.96 11.01 16.35
N PRO A 180 -4.48 10.70 17.55
CA PRO A 180 -3.65 10.29 18.69
C PRO A 180 -3.04 8.88 18.56
N SER A 181 -3.63 7.99 17.76
CA SER A 181 -3.21 6.58 17.64
C SER A 181 -2.08 6.34 16.64
N LEU A 182 -1.55 7.39 16.00
CA LEU A 182 -0.52 7.26 14.98
C LEU A 182 0.89 7.25 15.59
N LYS A 183 1.80 6.49 14.97
CA LYS A 183 3.21 6.49 15.36
C LYS A 183 3.83 7.89 15.16
N PRO A 184 4.75 8.35 16.03
CA PRO A 184 5.36 9.69 15.95
C PRO A 184 5.93 10.02 14.56
N LYS A 185 6.56 9.06 13.89
CA LYS A 185 7.08 9.24 12.53
C LYS A 185 5.98 9.54 11.51
N THR A 186 4.81 8.92 11.66
CA THR A 186 3.66 9.18 10.80
C THR A 186 3.08 10.57 11.05
N VAL A 187 2.96 10.97 12.33
CA VAL A 187 2.50 12.31 12.70
C VAL A 187 3.47 13.38 12.16
N ALA A 188 4.78 13.16 12.30
CA ALA A 188 5.80 14.07 11.75
C ALA A 188 5.64 14.27 10.23
N ARG A 189 5.35 13.20 9.48
CA ARG A 189 5.10 13.27 8.05
C ARG A 189 3.82 14.07 7.74
N ILE A 190 2.72 13.79 8.44
CA ILE A 190 1.44 14.49 8.27
C ILE A 190 1.62 16.00 8.54
N VAL A 191 2.26 16.34 9.64
CA VAL A 191 2.57 17.75 10.01
C VAL A 191 3.40 18.42 8.91
N SER A 192 4.38 17.73 8.36
CA SER A 192 5.19 18.25 7.23
C SER A 192 4.35 18.47 5.96
N ASP A 193 3.41 17.56 5.67
CA ASP A 193 2.52 17.69 4.52
C ASP A 193 1.57 18.89 4.69
N VAL A 194 0.95 19.03 5.87
CA VAL A 194 0.07 20.17 6.20
C VAL A 194 0.86 21.48 6.18
N ARG A 195 2.05 21.54 6.77
CA ARG A 195 2.93 22.71 6.73
C ARG A 195 3.20 23.15 5.29
N SER A 196 3.54 22.20 4.42
CA SER A 196 3.78 22.49 2.99
C SER A 196 2.54 23.03 2.27
N PHE A 197 1.34 22.58 2.64
CA PHE A 197 0.08 23.09 2.09
C PHE A 197 -0.23 24.50 2.59
N VAL A 198 -0.08 24.75 3.88
CA VAL A 198 -0.28 26.10 4.48
C VAL A 198 0.66 27.13 3.86
N GLN A 199 1.95 26.78 3.70
CA GLN A 199 2.92 27.63 3.00
C GLN A 199 2.51 27.92 1.54
N PHE A 200 1.98 26.91 0.84
CA PHE A 200 1.45 27.10 -0.50
C PHE A 200 0.25 28.05 -0.53
N LEU A 201 -0.67 27.96 0.43
CA LEU A 201 -1.81 28.87 0.54
C LEU A 201 -1.38 30.31 0.77
N THR A 202 -0.35 30.53 1.59
CA THR A 202 0.24 31.85 1.82
C THR A 202 0.91 32.38 0.55
N LEU A 203 1.68 31.52 -0.14
CA LEU A 203 2.30 31.86 -1.42
C LEU A 203 1.27 32.28 -2.49
N ARG A 204 0.07 31.69 -2.45
CA ARG A 204 -1.04 31.99 -3.37
C ARG A 204 -1.91 33.18 -2.91
N GLY A 205 -1.60 33.76 -1.76
CA GLY A 205 -2.39 34.86 -1.20
C GLY A 205 -3.76 34.47 -0.64
N THR A 206 -4.03 33.13 -0.49
CA THR A 206 -5.25 32.66 0.14
C THR A 206 -5.24 32.93 1.64
N LEU A 207 -4.06 32.85 2.27
CA LEU A 207 -3.84 33.23 3.66
C LEU A 207 -3.05 34.57 3.72
N GLN A 208 -3.51 35.45 4.57
CA GLN A 208 -2.85 36.78 4.77
C GLN A 208 -1.49 36.67 5.47
N ARG A 209 -1.30 35.61 6.25
CA ARG A 209 -0.07 35.32 7.00
C ARG A 209 0.26 33.85 6.99
N ASP A 210 1.54 33.51 7.15
CA ASP A 210 1.98 32.13 7.25
C ASP A 210 1.62 31.54 8.62
N LEU A 211 0.68 30.60 8.64
CA LEU A 211 0.29 29.84 9.82
C LEU A 211 1.13 28.58 10.01
N SER A 212 2.06 28.28 9.09
CA SER A 212 2.83 27.04 9.14
C SER A 212 3.77 26.92 10.35
N GLU A 213 4.14 28.05 10.93
CA GLU A 213 4.99 28.13 12.14
C GLU A 213 4.29 27.60 13.40
N VAL A 214 2.94 27.68 13.43
CA VAL A 214 2.14 27.15 14.56
C VAL A 214 2.22 25.63 14.66
N LEU A 215 2.49 24.96 13.55
CA LEU A 215 2.58 23.52 13.53
C LEU A 215 3.83 23.04 14.29
N PRO A 216 3.68 22.09 15.23
CA PRO A 216 4.80 21.62 16.06
C PRO A 216 5.86 20.92 15.21
N THR A 217 7.10 21.00 15.63
CA THR A 217 8.17 20.16 15.10
C THR A 217 8.22 18.84 15.89
N ILE A 218 7.77 17.76 15.26
CA ILE A 218 7.79 16.44 15.88
C ILE A 218 9.19 15.86 15.76
N ARG A 219 9.90 15.81 16.87
CA ARG A 219 11.23 15.17 16.94
C ARG A 219 11.05 13.65 16.98
N VAL A 220 11.54 12.98 15.95
CA VAL A 220 11.64 11.53 15.92
C VAL A 220 13.13 11.17 16.05
N PRO A 221 13.53 10.50 17.14
CA PRO A 221 14.91 10.08 17.31
C PRO A 221 15.34 9.20 16.12
N ARG A 222 16.53 9.46 15.56
CA ARG A 222 17.05 8.68 14.41
C ARG A 222 17.20 7.20 14.77
N ASN A 223 17.47 6.90 16.02
CA ASN A 223 17.71 5.55 16.55
C ASN A 223 16.53 5.02 17.37
N ALA A 224 15.30 5.48 17.11
CA ALA A 224 14.11 5.01 17.80
C ALA A 224 13.82 3.50 17.60
N THR A 225 14.41 2.90 16.59
CA THR A 225 14.37 1.46 16.36
C THR A 225 15.80 0.95 16.15
N ILE A 226 16.19 -0.06 16.93
CA ILE A 226 17.44 -0.78 16.70
C ILE A 226 17.29 -1.48 15.35
N PRO A 227 18.21 -1.28 14.36
CA PRO A 227 18.17 -2.03 13.12
C PRO A 227 18.24 -3.52 13.44
N SER A 228 17.32 -4.32 12.91
CA SER A 228 17.45 -5.77 12.98
C SER A 228 18.59 -6.18 12.06
N VAL A 229 19.62 -6.78 12.62
CA VAL A 229 20.76 -7.34 11.89
C VAL A 229 20.59 -8.85 11.89
N TRP A 230 20.64 -9.47 10.73
CA TRP A 230 20.67 -10.92 10.62
C TRP A 230 22.08 -11.41 10.88
N ASP A 231 22.17 -12.52 11.58
CA ASP A 231 23.42 -13.24 11.79
C ASP A 231 24.02 -13.61 10.42
N PRO A 232 25.32 -13.39 10.19
CA PRO A 232 25.99 -13.76 8.94
C PRO A 232 25.82 -15.24 8.56
N ASP A 233 25.79 -16.13 9.56
CA ASP A 233 25.59 -17.57 9.34
C ASP A 233 24.18 -17.88 8.84
N LEU A 234 23.16 -17.18 9.35
CA LEU A 234 21.79 -17.30 8.85
C LEU A 234 21.66 -16.81 7.42
N VAL A 235 22.34 -15.74 7.05
CA VAL A 235 22.38 -15.24 5.67
C VAL A 235 23.05 -16.25 4.76
N THR A 236 24.15 -16.86 5.21
CA THR A 236 24.86 -17.89 4.45
C THR A 236 23.99 -19.14 4.23
N ARG A 237 23.32 -19.62 5.28
CA ARG A 237 22.36 -20.74 5.19
C ARG A 237 21.20 -20.42 4.25
N LEU A 238 20.62 -19.22 4.34
CA LEU A 238 19.56 -18.78 3.44
C LEU A 238 19.99 -18.85 1.97
N LEU A 239 21.20 -18.40 1.64
CA LEU A 239 21.72 -18.45 0.28
C LEU A 239 22.01 -19.88 -0.20
N GLN A 240 22.41 -20.79 0.71
CA GLN A 240 22.68 -22.19 0.41
C GLN A 240 21.44 -23.02 0.11
N VAL A 241 20.31 -22.74 0.79
CA VAL A 241 19.04 -23.47 0.63
C VAL A 241 18.38 -23.21 -0.73
N ILE A 242 18.78 -22.16 -1.44
CA ILE A 242 18.16 -21.83 -2.72
C ILE A 242 18.61 -22.84 -3.79
N ASP A 243 17.66 -23.58 -4.32
CA ASP A 243 17.90 -24.47 -5.47
C ASP A 243 18.21 -23.64 -6.72
N ARG A 244 19.44 -23.75 -7.21
CA ARG A 244 19.96 -23.06 -8.39
C ARG A 244 19.88 -23.89 -9.67
N SER A 245 19.27 -25.06 -9.65
CA SER A 245 19.11 -25.91 -10.83
C SER A 245 18.16 -25.25 -11.86
N SER A 246 17.12 -24.54 -11.39
CA SER A 246 16.14 -23.90 -12.22
C SER A 246 16.47 -22.43 -12.55
N PRO A 247 16.00 -21.87 -13.69
CA PRO A 247 16.15 -20.44 -14.01
C PRO A 247 15.56 -19.51 -12.94
N LYS A 248 14.45 -19.93 -12.31
CA LYS A 248 13.81 -19.20 -11.22
C LYS A 248 14.72 -19.15 -9.99
N GLY A 249 15.29 -20.27 -9.61
CA GLY A 249 16.20 -20.36 -8.47
C GLY A 249 17.48 -19.56 -8.68
N LYS A 250 18.07 -19.58 -9.89
CA LYS A 250 19.21 -18.72 -10.24
C LYS A 250 18.87 -17.25 -10.08
N ARG A 251 17.71 -16.81 -10.56
CA ARG A 251 17.22 -15.43 -10.41
C ARG A 251 17.04 -15.07 -8.94
N ASP A 252 16.38 -15.91 -8.17
CA ASP A 252 16.06 -15.65 -6.77
C ASP A 252 17.34 -15.59 -5.92
N TYR A 253 18.31 -16.45 -6.21
CA TYR A 253 19.66 -16.42 -5.63
C TYR A 253 20.37 -15.10 -5.93
N ALA A 254 20.38 -14.65 -7.19
CA ALA A 254 21.01 -13.40 -7.59
C ALA A 254 20.38 -12.19 -6.88
N ILE A 255 19.05 -12.14 -6.77
CA ILE A 255 18.32 -11.07 -6.05
C ILE A 255 18.76 -11.02 -4.59
N LEU A 256 18.76 -12.17 -3.91
CA LEU A 256 19.14 -12.24 -2.50
C LEU A 256 20.62 -11.95 -2.29
N LEU A 257 21.50 -12.42 -3.18
CA LEU A 257 22.92 -12.11 -3.12
C LEU A 257 23.18 -10.60 -3.22
N LEU A 258 22.53 -9.91 -4.17
CA LEU A 258 22.63 -8.46 -4.33
C LEU A 258 22.13 -7.71 -3.09
N ALA A 259 21.00 -8.15 -2.52
CA ALA A 259 20.45 -7.57 -1.31
C ALA A 259 21.39 -7.78 -0.10
N CYS A 260 21.84 -9.02 0.13
CA CYS A 260 22.60 -9.39 1.32
C CYS A 260 24.06 -8.90 1.27
N ARG A 261 24.72 -8.97 0.10
CA ARG A 261 26.16 -8.63 -0.04
C ARG A 261 26.40 -7.16 -0.38
N LEU A 262 25.54 -6.55 -1.18
CA LEU A 262 25.69 -5.16 -1.60
C LEU A 262 24.75 -4.19 -0.87
N GLY A 263 23.78 -4.69 -0.10
CA GLY A 263 22.82 -3.87 0.61
C GLY A 263 21.89 -3.09 -0.34
N LEU A 264 21.67 -3.59 -1.56
CA LEU A 264 20.80 -2.93 -2.52
C LEU A 264 19.35 -3.00 -2.07
N ARG A 265 18.62 -1.90 -2.24
CA ARG A 265 17.19 -1.90 -1.97
C ARG A 265 16.45 -2.74 -3.00
N LEU A 266 15.39 -3.42 -2.59
CA LEU A 266 14.57 -4.25 -3.49
C LEU A 266 14.04 -3.45 -4.70
N GLY A 267 13.76 -2.16 -4.53
CA GLY A 267 13.37 -1.27 -5.62
C GLY A 267 14.46 -1.13 -6.69
N ASP A 268 15.70 -0.95 -6.25
CA ASP A 268 16.86 -0.79 -7.14
C ASP A 268 17.17 -2.11 -7.87
N ILE A 269 17.11 -3.25 -7.15
CA ILE A 269 17.29 -4.59 -7.76
C ILE A 269 16.23 -4.86 -8.84
N ARG A 270 14.98 -4.43 -8.64
CA ARG A 270 13.90 -4.63 -9.62
C ARG A 270 14.04 -3.82 -10.89
N THR A 271 14.76 -2.73 -10.85
CA THR A 271 15.01 -1.84 -12.00
C THR A 271 16.41 -2.00 -12.58
N LEU A 272 17.23 -2.87 -11.98
CA LEU A 272 18.61 -3.15 -12.44
C LEU A 272 18.55 -3.80 -13.84
N MET A 273 19.28 -3.22 -14.76
CA MET A 273 19.48 -3.72 -16.12
C MET A 273 20.86 -4.37 -16.25
N LEU A 274 21.06 -5.23 -17.23
CA LEU A 274 22.36 -5.86 -17.47
C LEU A 274 23.44 -4.84 -17.82
N ASP A 275 23.06 -3.74 -18.45
CA ASP A 275 23.96 -2.63 -18.81
C ASP A 275 24.41 -1.79 -17.61
N ASP A 276 23.71 -1.90 -16.47
CA ASP A 276 24.12 -1.28 -15.21
C ASP A 276 25.29 -2.03 -14.55
N LEU A 277 25.62 -3.23 -15.05
CA LEU A 277 26.67 -4.10 -14.53
C LEU A 277 27.94 -3.97 -15.38
N ASN A 278 29.02 -3.57 -14.75
CA ASN A 278 30.33 -3.58 -15.43
C ASN A 278 30.94 -5.00 -15.39
N TRP A 279 30.85 -5.70 -16.51
CA TRP A 279 31.33 -7.08 -16.67
C TRP A 279 32.84 -7.18 -16.91
N VAL A 280 33.56 -6.05 -17.00
CA VAL A 280 35.02 -6.07 -17.20
C VAL A 280 35.68 -6.55 -15.92
N PRO A 281 36.44 -7.66 -15.92
CA PRO A 281 37.23 -8.09 -14.78
C PRO A 281 38.23 -7.01 -14.37
N ARG A 282 38.18 -6.56 -13.12
CA ARG A 282 39.27 -5.70 -12.62
C ARG A 282 40.56 -6.52 -12.58
N PRO A 283 41.67 -6.01 -13.15
CA PRO A 283 42.95 -6.65 -12.94
C PRO A 283 43.29 -6.72 -11.45
N SER A 284 43.81 -7.86 -11.00
CA SER A 284 43.99 -8.23 -9.59
C SER A 284 45.05 -7.39 -8.82
N ASN A 285 45.50 -6.25 -9.35
CA ASN A 285 46.53 -5.41 -8.77
C ASN A 285 46.06 -3.97 -8.54
N SER A 286 45.27 -3.74 -7.50
CA SER A 286 45.27 -2.43 -6.84
C SER A 286 44.88 -2.61 -5.36
N ARG A 287 45.90 -2.81 -4.52
CA ARG A 287 45.81 -2.54 -3.07
C ARG A 287 45.44 -1.06 -2.91
N ASN A 288 44.39 -0.82 -2.11
CA ASN A 288 43.98 0.50 -1.63
C ASN A 288 43.34 1.48 -2.63
N GLN A 289 42.12 1.22 -3.10
CA GLN A 289 41.18 2.32 -3.33
C GLN A 289 39.77 1.88 -2.93
N ARG A 290 39.20 2.59 -1.94
CA ARG A 290 37.81 2.41 -1.55
C ARG A 290 36.90 2.69 -2.76
N PRO A 291 35.91 1.84 -3.07
CA PRO A 291 35.04 2.08 -4.23
C PRO A 291 34.19 3.32 -3.97
N ILE A 292 34.42 4.36 -4.76
CA ILE A 292 33.54 5.53 -4.79
C ILE A 292 32.24 5.07 -5.47
N ARG A 293 31.18 4.98 -4.68
CA ARG A 293 29.82 4.74 -5.16
C ARG A 293 29.37 5.97 -5.97
N ARG A 294 29.29 5.85 -7.27
CA ARG A 294 28.48 6.74 -8.09
C ARG A 294 27.29 5.95 -8.62
N TYR A 295 26.26 5.83 -7.80
CA TYR A 295 24.92 5.53 -8.30
C TYR A 295 24.24 6.87 -8.54
N ALA A 296 24.24 7.33 -9.78
CA ALA A 296 23.34 8.42 -10.19
C ALA A 296 21.93 7.81 -10.24
N CYS A 297 21.10 8.15 -9.23
CA CYS A 297 19.66 7.93 -9.33
C CYS A 297 19.14 8.82 -10.47
N ARG A 298 18.63 8.20 -11.52
CA ARG A 298 17.71 8.84 -12.46
C ARG A 298 16.29 8.72 -11.95
#